data_3c94ee5a128c27c9aaf52b8c5f7ab257
#
_entry.id   3c94ee5a128c27c9aaf52b8c5f7ab257
#
_cell.length_a   1.000
_cell.length_b   1.000
_cell.length_c   1.000
_cell.angle_alpha   90.00
_cell.angle_beta   90.00
_cell.angle_gamma   90.00
#
_symmetry.space_group_name_H-M   'P 1'
#
loop_
_entity.id
_entity.type
_entity.pdbx_description
1 polymer ?
#
loop_
_entity_poly.entity_id
_entity_poly.type
_entity_poly.pdbx_seq_one_letter_code
_entity_poly.pdbx_strand_id
1 'polypeptide(L)'
;MGTIDTTGILAKHAIKIAEELCSPAIIVSGDFDLAGIETNIPIYYVPRRQKSIIDNLISDSLEDEKRLKSILEPMAREATGNTQHIEQAAAIEHIIGELRTGTIVGLIQTRESGAIVTHEVSQSPLIRTIQECEERVDPEVMRVALAIAFDIAASGREGHKIGTAFILGDTEEVLQRSHQMILNPYAGHKDEHRNLLDKKNWESVKEFALLDGVFVISEEGIVQAAGRYLDVDAKDIDIEQGLGGRHVSAAAITRDTFAIAVTISESGGTVRIYMDGKELLCLDYIERPSLQK
;
A
#
# COMPACT_ATOMS: atom_id res chain seq x y z
N MET A 1 -16.99 24.63 33.71
CA MET A 1 -15.61 24.22 33.47
C MET A 1 -15.49 24.08 31.95
N GLY A 2 -14.73 24.97 31.29
CA GLY A 2 -14.55 24.88 29.85
C GLY A 2 -13.78 23.58 29.51
N THR A 3 -14.25 22.85 28.54
CA THR A 3 -13.54 21.68 27.98
C THR A 3 -12.19 22.15 27.46
N ILE A 4 -11.10 21.59 27.97
CA ILE A 4 -9.76 21.88 27.47
C ILE A 4 -9.68 21.33 26.05
N ASP A 5 -9.35 22.19 25.09
CA ASP A 5 -9.12 21.78 23.71
C ASP A 5 -7.77 21.04 23.62
N THR A 6 -7.82 19.74 23.91
CA THR A 6 -6.65 18.86 23.83
C THR A 6 -6.16 18.65 22.39
N THR A 7 -7.06 18.69 21.43
CA THR A 7 -6.73 18.48 20.00
C THR A 7 -5.92 19.64 19.44
N GLY A 8 -6.34 20.87 19.70
CA GLY A 8 -5.59 22.06 19.28
C GLY A 8 -4.22 22.18 19.95
N ILE A 9 -4.11 21.77 21.23
CA ILE A 9 -2.83 21.73 21.94
C ILE A 9 -1.88 20.71 21.28
N LEU A 10 -2.35 19.49 21.03
CA LEU A 10 -1.55 18.46 20.38
C LEU A 10 -1.10 18.89 18.97
N ALA A 11 -2.00 19.47 18.19
CA ALA A 11 -1.70 19.96 16.85
C ALA A 11 -0.58 21.00 16.84
N LYS A 12 -0.64 21.99 17.72
CA LYS A 12 0.41 23.02 17.86
C LYS A 12 1.77 22.43 18.22
N HIS A 13 1.78 21.46 19.15
CA HIS A 13 3.03 20.82 19.56
C HIS A 13 3.58 19.89 18.48
N ALA A 14 2.71 19.18 17.75
CA ALA A 14 3.14 18.35 16.62
C ALA A 14 3.84 19.18 15.53
N ILE A 15 3.29 20.33 15.18
CA ILE A 15 3.91 21.24 14.20
C ILE A 15 5.27 21.75 14.71
N LYS A 16 5.34 22.18 15.98
CA LYS A 16 6.61 22.63 16.56
C LYS A 16 7.68 21.52 16.53
N ILE A 17 7.32 20.30 16.89
CA ILE A 17 8.22 19.14 16.82
C ILE A 17 8.64 18.89 15.37
N ALA A 18 7.72 18.96 14.42
CA ALA A 18 8.02 18.76 13.02
C ALA A 18 8.98 19.82 12.46
N GLU A 19 8.83 21.08 12.87
CA GLU A 19 9.75 22.18 12.52
C GLU A 19 11.14 21.96 13.12
N GLU A 20 11.24 21.59 14.41
CA GLU A 20 12.50 21.30 15.09
C GLU A 20 13.24 20.09 14.48
N LEU A 21 12.49 19.07 14.02
CA LEU A 21 13.05 17.88 13.35
C LEU A 21 13.33 18.10 11.86
N CYS A 22 12.97 19.26 11.30
CA CYS A 22 12.97 19.47 9.84
C CYS A 22 12.21 18.34 9.11
N SER A 23 11.07 17.96 9.66
CA SER A 23 10.25 16.84 9.20
C SER A 23 9.80 17.04 7.76
N PRO A 24 9.87 16.01 6.89
CA PRO A 24 9.38 16.12 5.52
C PRO A 24 7.86 16.16 5.43
N ALA A 25 7.13 15.71 6.45
CA ALA A 25 5.68 15.75 6.50
C ALA A 25 5.12 15.57 7.92
N ILE A 26 3.87 15.98 8.10
CA ILE A 26 3.01 15.63 9.22
C ILE A 26 1.90 14.74 8.70
N ILE A 27 1.66 13.58 9.33
CA ILE A 27 0.59 12.66 8.96
C ILE A 27 -0.45 12.63 10.07
N VAL A 28 -1.69 12.96 9.73
CA VAL A 28 -2.80 13.11 10.68
C VAL A 28 -3.79 11.96 10.53
N SER A 29 -4.03 11.24 11.61
CA SER A 29 -5.06 10.19 11.70
C SER A 29 -6.08 10.59 12.78
N GLY A 30 -7.21 11.09 12.36
CA GLY A 30 -8.27 11.56 13.26
C GLY A 30 -8.81 12.95 12.91
N ASP A 31 -9.74 13.43 13.74
CA ASP A 31 -10.38 14.73 13.53
C ASP A 31 -9.63 15.80 14.35
N PHE A 32 -8.62 16.40 13.74
CA PHE A 32 -7.91 17.53 14.29
C PHE A 32 -8.33 18.82 13.57
N ASP A 33 -8.70 19.83 14.34
CA ASP A 33 -8.88 21.17 13.77
C ASP A 33 -7.50 21.85 13.68
N LEU A 34 -7.00 21.93 12.46
CA LEU A 34 -5.75 22.60 12.12
C LEU A 34 -6.00 24.01 11.56
N ALA A 35 -7.26 24.49 11.57
CA ALA A 35 -7.60 25.81 11.06
C ALA A 35 -6.88 26.91 11.84
N GLY A 36 -6.20 27.80 11.13
CA GLY A 36 -5.44 28.90 11.72
C GLY A 36 -4.04 28.52 12.22
N ILE A 37 -3.54 27.33 11.93
CA ILE A 37 -2.15 26.96 12.19
C ILE A 37 -1.38 27.06 10.87
N GLU A 38 -0.46 28.02 10.78
CA GLU A 38 0.39 28.20 9.60
C GLU A 38 1.64 27.33 9.71
N THR A 39 1.90 26.52 8.70
CA THR A 39 3.14 25.73 8.54
C THR A 39 3.46 25.56 7.07
N ASN A 40 4.76 25.46 6.76
CA ASN A 40 5.24 25.12 5.41
C ASN A 40 5.45 23.61 5.22
N ILE A 41 5.24 22.80 6.28
CA ILE A 41 5.39 21.36 6.24
C ILE A 41 4.11 20.75 5.64
N PRO A 42 4.22 19.88 4.63
CA PRO A 42 3.07 19.19 4.06
C PRO A 42 2.30 18.41 5.13
N ILE A 43 0.98 18.54 5.15
CA ILE A 43 0.11 17.80 6.07
C ILE A 43 -0.73 16.83 5.27
N TYR A 44 -0.60 15.54 5.60
CA TYR A 44 -1.35 14.45 4.99
C TYR A 44 -2.38 13.92 5.96
N TYR A 45 -3.62 13.76 5.51
CA TYR A 45 -4.69 13.16 6.30
C TYR A 45 -4.88 11.72 5.89
N VAL A 46 -4.83 10.82 6.86
CA VAL A 46 -5.13 9.40 6.68
C VAL A 46 -6.51 9.12 7.26
N PRO A 47 -7.43 8.53 6.51
CA PRO A 47 -8.75 8.20 7.02
C PRO A 47 -8.66 7.22 8.20
N ARG A 48 -9.58 7.35 9.15
CA ARG A 48 -9.67 6.41 10.27
C ARG A 48 -9.97 5.01 9.76
N ARG A 49 -9.21 4.02 10.22
CA ARG A 49 -9.53 2.61 9.97
C ARG A 49 -10.93 2.33 10.51
N GLN A 50 -11.85 1.90 9.64
CA GLN A 50 -13.15 1.42 10.10
C GLN A 50 -12.91 0.15 10.92
N LYS A 51 -13.44 0.10 12.16
CA LYS A 51 -13.37 -1.09 13.00
C LYS A 51 -13.97 -2.27 12.25
N SER A 52 -13.24 -3.38 12.19
CA SER A 52 -13.79 -4.66 11.77
C SER A 52 -14.95 -5.05 12.71
N ILE A 53 -15.98 -5.67 12.16
CA ILE A 53 -17.13 -6.21 12.92
C ILE A 53 -16.66 -7.16 14.05
N ILE A 54 -15.51 -7.79 13.88
CA ILE A 54 -14.87 -8.68 14.86
C ILE A 54 -14.43 -7.94 16.13
N ASP A 55 -14.00 -6.68 16.04
CA ASP A 55 -13.59 -5.87 17.20
C ASP A 55 -14.76 -5.53 18.13
N ASN A 56 -16.00 -5.58 17.63
CA ASN A 56 -17.20 -5.33 18.40
C ASN A 56 -17.75 -6.57 19.13
N LEU A 57 -17.36 -7.78 18.72
CA LEU A 57 -17.87 -9.04 19.29
C LEU A 57 -17.09 -9.51 20.54
N ILE A 58 -15.95 -8.90 20.86
CA ILE A 58 -15.09 -9.32 21.99
C ILE A 58 -15.42 -8.55 23.28
N SER A 59 -16.32 -7.55 23.25
CA SER A 59 -16.51 -6.62 24.37
C SER A 59 -17.50 -7.06 25.46
N ASP A 60 -18.19 -8.17 25.32
CA ASP A 60 -19.31 -8.53 26.21
C ASP A 60 -19.07 -9.76 27.09
N SER A 61 -17.99 -9.82 27.84
CA SER A 61 -17.97 -10.58 29.11
C SER A 61 -16.60 -10.58 29.77
N LEU A 62 -16.47 -10.06 30.99
CA LEU A 62 -15.67 -10.64 32.09
C LEU A 62 -15.28 -9.63 33.21
N GLU A 63 -15.29 -10.13 34.46
CA GLU A 63 -15.22 -9.36 35.71
C GLU A 63 -13.90 -8.68 36.06
N ASP A 64 -13.97 -7.69 36.89
CA ASP A 64 -13.11 -6.60 37.38
C ASP A 64 -11.57 -6.56 37.13
N GLU A 65 -10.79 -7.59 37.32
CA GLU A 65 -9.35 -7.60 37.00
C GLU A 65 -9.12 -7.81 35.50
N LYS A 66 -10.01 -8.53 34.84
CA LYS A 66 -10.08 -8.66 33.38
C LYS A 66 -10.58 -7.36 32.75
N ARG A 67 -11.33 -6.53 33.47
CA ARG A 67 -11.88 -5.27 32.98
C ARG A 67 -10.80 -4.20 32.74
N LEU A 68 -9.77 -4.13 33.58
CA LEU A 68 -8.64 -3.22 33.36
C LEU A 68 -7.79 -3.67 32.15
N LYS A 69 -7.51 -4.98 32.05
CA LYS A 69 -6.85 -5.55 30.86
C LYS A 69 -7.69 -5.41 29.60
N SER A 70 -9.00 -5.61 29.69
CA SER A 70 -9.93 -5.46 28.57
C SER A 70 -10.08 -4.01 28.07
N ILE A 71 -9.73 -3.04 28.88
CA ILE A 71 -9.71 -1.60 28.48
C ILE A 71 -8.33 -1.22 27.92
N LEU A 72 -7.25 -1.67 28.57
CA LEU A 72 -5.89 -1.30 28.16
C LEU A 72 -5.44 -2.00 26.88
N GLU A 73 -5.82 -3.27 26.68
CA GLU A 73 -5.46 -4.01 25.47
C GLU A 73 -6.14 -3.46 24.19
N PRO A 74 -7.44 -3.12 24.17
CA PRO A 74 -8.05 -2.46 23.03
C PRO A 74 -7.47 -1.06 22.75
N MET A 75 -7.19 -0.28 23.79
CA MET A 75 -6.55 1.05 23.65
C MET A 75 -5.13 0.92 23.10
N ALA A 76 -4.35 -0.03 23.59
CA ALA A 76 -3.02 -0.31 23.07
C ALA A 76 -3.07 -0.81 21.62
N ARG A 77 -3.99 -1.70 21.28
CA ARG A 77 -4.21 -2.20 19.91
C ARG A 77 -4.67 -1.08 18.96
N GLU A 78 -5.58 -0.21 19.40
CA GLU A 78 -6.04 0.94 18.61
C GLU A 78 -4.90 1.94 18.38
N ALA A 79 -4.11 2.25 19.40
CA ALA A 79 -2.94 3.11 19.27
C ALA A 79 -1.88 2.49 18.36
N THR A 80 -1.57 1.20 18.53
CA THR A 80 -0.62 0.46 17.68
C THR A 80 -1.10 0.39 16.23
N GLY A 81 -2.40 0.10 16.00
CA GLY A 81 -2.98 0.07 14.66
C GLY A 81 -2.90 1.42 13.95
N ASN A 82 -3.16 2.52 14.67
CA ASN A 82 -3.03 3.87 14.10
C ASN A 82 -1.58 4.27 13.84
N THR A 83 -0.63 3.84 14.69
CA THR A 83 0.81 4.06 14.45
C THR A 83 1.27 3.31 13.20
N GLN A 84 0.93 2.04 13.06
CA GLN A 84 1.23 1.25 11.85
C GLN A 84 0.62 1.89 10.60
N HIS A 85 -0.58 2.44 10.70
CA HIS A 85 -1.25 3.12 9.60
C HIS A 85 -0.48 4.37 9.13
N ILE A 86 0.05 5.16 10.07
CA ILE A 86 0.91 6.32 9.77
C ILE A 86 2.22 5.86 9.13
N GLU A 87 2.85 4.82 9.66
CA GLU A 87 4.09 4.24 9.12
C GLU A 87 3.89 3.73 7.69
N GLN A 88 2.80 3.00 7.43
CA GLN A 88 2.45 2.52 6.10
C GLN A 88 2.18 3.67 5.13
N ALA A 89 1.40 4.67 5.56
CA ALA A 89 1.11 5.84 4.74
C ALA A 89 2.40 6.60 4.36
N ALA A 90 3.29 6.83 5.33
CA ALA A 90 4.57 7.48 5.08
C ALA A 90 5.45 6.68 4.10
N ALA A 91 5.51 5.37 4.28
CA ALA A 91 6.29 4.50 3.43
C ALA A 91 5.72 4.46 1.98
N ILE A 92 4.40 4.38 1.82
CA ILE A 92 3.75 4.43 0.51
C ILE A 92 4.05 5.76 -0.19
N GLU A 93 3.86 6.90 0.49
CA GLU A 93 4.14 8.22 -0.10
C GLU A 93 5.62 8.39 -0.45
N HIS A 94 6.52 7.77 0.33
CA HIS A 94 7.94 7.76 0.00
C HIS A 94 8.23 6.91 -1.25
N ILE A 95 7.65 5.71 -1.33
CA ILE A 95 7.84 4.78 -2.45
C ILE A 95 7.36 5.41 -3.77
N ILE A 96 6.20 6.04 -3.77
CA ILE A 96 5.66 6.71 -4.98
C ILE A 96 6.37 8.04 -5.29
N GLY A 97 7.32 8.47 -4.45
CA GLY A 97 8.19 9.63 -4.67
C GLY A 97 7.60 10.98 -4.25
N GLU A 98 6.48 10.98 -3.51
CA GLU A 98 5.86 12.21 -3.00
C GLU A 98 6.48 12.67 -1.67
N LEU A 99 7.05 11.76 -0.89
CA LEU A 99 7.66 12.03 0.41
C LEU A 99 9.17 11.78 0.39
N ARG A 100 9.94 12.73 0.94
CA ARG A 100 11.39 12.55 1.14
C ARG A 100 11.67 11.67 2.36
N THR A 101 12.88 11.09 2.41
CA THR A 101 13.39 10.44 3.63
C THR A 101 13.53 11.42 4.78
N GLY A 102 13.42 10.92 6.00
CA GLY A 102 13.55 11.69 7.23
C GLY A 102 12.53 11.27 8.28
N THR A 103 12.57 11.95 9.43
CA THR A 103 11.65 11.68 10.53
C THR A 103 10.33 12.42 10.31
N ILE A 104 9.24 11.69 10.04
CA ILE A 104 7.89 12.24 9.99
C ILE A 104 7.30 12.40 11.39
N VAL A 105 6.34 13.31 11.51
CA VAL A 105 5.53 13.47 12.72
C VAL A 105 4.11 12.98 12.47
N GLY A 106 3.67 12.00 13.24
CA GLY A 106 2.31 11.47 13.22
C GLY A 106 1.46 12.08 14.32
N LEU A 107 0.26 12.51 13.99
CA LEU A 107 -0.75 13.03 14.91
C LEU A 107 -1.93 12.07 14.93
N ILE A 108 -2.15 11.41 16.05
CA ILE A 108 -3.16 10.36 16.19
C ILE A 108 -4.24 10.82 17.18
N GLN A 109 -5.50 10.64 16.79
CA GLN A 109 -6.64 10.80 17.69
C GLN A 109 -7.46 9.52 17.70
N THR A 110 -7.64 8.97 18.90
CA THR A 110 -8.62 7.91 19.17
C THR A 110 -9.88 8.52 19.83
N ARG A 111 -10.84 7.70 20.23
CA ARG A 111 -12.04 8.18 20.93
C ARG A 111 -11.71 8.83 22.28
N GLU A 112 -10.69 8.33 22.96
CA GLU A 112 -10.39 8.67 24.36
C GLU A 112 -8.98 9.26 24.55
N SER A 113 -8.13 9.22 23.52
CA SER A 113 -6.74 9.66 23.62
C SER A 113 -6.24 10.34 22.35
N GLY A 114 -5.22 11.17 22.51
CA GLY A 114 -4.45 11.73 21.43
C GLY A 114 -2.97 11.53 21.65
N ALA A 115 -2.21 11.35 20.59
CA ALA A 115 -0.77 11.12 20.65
C ALA A 115 -0.03 11.82 19.51
N ILE A 116 1.21 12.21 19.79
CA ILE A 116 2.20 12.60 18.78
C ILE A 116 3.21 11.47 18.71
N VAL A 117 3.47 10.97 17.53
CA VAL A 117 4.47 9.92 17.26
C VAL A 117 5.48 10.42 16.25
N THR A 118 6.69 9.93 16.33
CA THR A 118 7.72 10.19 15.31
C THR A 118 8.14 8.87 14.70
N HIS A 119 8.33 8.85 13.38
CA HIS A 119 8.77 7.67 12.66
C HIS A 119 9.83 8.05 11.61
N GLU A 120 10.95 7.33 11.62
CA GLU A 120 11.99 7.48 10.60
C GLU A 120 11.63 6.64 9.38
N VAL A 121 11.30 7.30 8.29
CA VAL A 121 10.77 6.65 7.07
C VAL A 121 11.74 5.60 6.52
N SER A 122 13.04 5.87 6.53
CA SER A 122 14.07 4.93 6.04
C SER A 122 14.17 3.63 6.86
N GLN A 123 13.66 3.61 8.08
CA GLN A 123 13.64 2.42 8.96
C GLN A 123 12.40 1.56 8.78
N SER A 124 11.46 1.97 7.93
CA SER A 124 10.24 1.21 7.67
C SER A 124 10.57 -0.20 7.15
N PRO A 125 9.99 -1.26 7.75
CA PRO A 125 10.11 -2.62 7.21
C PRO A 125 9.67 -2.71 5.75
N LEU A 126 8.63 -1.95 5.37
CA LEU A 126 8.12 -1.85 4.02
C LEU A 126 9.19 -1.39 3.02
N ILE A 127 9.93 -0.35 3.35
CA ILE A 127 11.00 0.17 2.48
C ILE A 127 12.12 -0.85 2.34
N ARG A 128 12.50 -1.53 3.43
CA ARG A 128 13.51 -2.59 3.38
C ARG A 128 13.09 -3.75 2.48
N THR A 129 11.84 -4.21 2.61
CA THR A 129 11.31 -5.29 1.76
C THR A 129 11.33 -4.89 0.28
N ILE A 130 11.03 -3.63 -0.05
CA ILE A 130 11.11 -3.17 -1.45
C ILE A 130 12.55 -3.13 -1.94
N GLN A 131 13.51 -2.75 -1.09
CA GLN A 131 14.92 -2.81 -1.44
C GLN A 131 15.41 -4.23 -1.77
N GLU A 132 14.84 -5.28 -1.16
CA GLU A 132 15.12 -6.67 -1.54
C GLU A 132 14.67 -6.99 -2.97
N CYS A 133 13.64 -6.30 -3.47
CA CYS A 133 13.17 -6.46 -4.85
C CYS A 133 14.10 -5.81 -5.89
N GLU A 134 14.92 -4.83 -5.49
CA GLU A 134 15.80 -4.06 -6.37
C GLU A 134 16.92 -4.91 -7.02
N GLU A 135 17.19 -6.11 -6.49
CA GLU A 135 18.13 -7.04 -7.10
C GLU A 135 17.59 -7.72 -8.37
N ARG A 136 16.26 -7.66 -8.61
CA ARG A 136 15.58 -8.37 -9.70
C ARG A 136 14.93 -7.45 -10.72
N VAL A 137 14.55 -6.26 -10.31
CA VAL A 137 13.82 -5.28 -11.12
C VAL A 137 14.38 -3.90 -10.82
N ASP A 138 14.49 -3.06 -11.83
CA ASP A 138 14.93 -1.67 -11.65
C ASP A 138 14.08 -0.98 -10.57
N PRO A 139 14.70 -0.31 -9.59
CA PRO A 139 14.00 0.35 -8.48
C PRO A 139 12.92 1.33 -8.95
N GLU A 140 13.16 2.02 -10.06
CA GLU A 140 12.19 2.96 -10.61
C GLU A 140 10.99 2.25 -11.22
N VAL A 141 11.21 1.09 -11.86
CA VAL A 141 10.13 0.23 -12.39
C VAL A 141 9.27 -0.30 -11.24
N MET A 142 9.89 -0.78 -10.17
CA MET A 142 9.17 -1.27 -8.99
C MET A 142 8.34 -0.16 -8.36
N ARG A 143 8.91 1.03 -8.18
CA ARG A 143 8.23 2.21 -7.66
C ARG A 143 7.02 2.61 -8.52
N VAL A 144 7.20 2.65 -9.83
CA VAL A 144 6.13 3.01 -10.77
C VAL A 144 5.03 1.95 -10.82
N ALA A 145 5.39 0.67 -10.84
CA ALA A 145 4.42 -0.43 -10.81
C ALA A 145 3.56 -0.36 -9.54
N LEU A 146 4.16 -0.08 -8.38
CA LEU A 146 3.43 0.13 -7.13
C LEU A 146 2.55 1.37 -7.17
N ALA A 147 3.03 2.48 -7.73
CA ALA A 147 2.23 3.71 -7.86
C ALA A 147 0.97 3.45 -8.70
N ILE A 148 1.10 2.73 -9.82
CA ILE A 148 -0.05 2.34 -10.66
C ILE A 148 -0.95 1.35 -9.91
N ALA A 149 -0.39 0.38 -9.18
CA ALA A 149 -1.16 -0.58 -8.40
C ALA A 149 -2.00 0.11 -7.31
N PHE A 150 -1.42 1.07 -6.59
CA PHE A 150 -2.16 1.87 -5.61
C PHE A 150 -3.24 2.74 -6.24
N ASP A 151 -2.98 3.33 -7.41
CA ASP A 151 -3.97 4.14 -8.12
C ASP A 151 -5.16 3.28 -8.59
N ILE A 152 -4.92 2.08 -9.11
CA ILE A 152 -5.95 1.09 -9.46
C ILE A 152 -6.72 0.64 -8.21
N ALA A 153 -6.03 0.32 -7.12
CA ALA A 153 -6.63 -0.10 -5.87
C ALA A 153 -7.55 0.98 -5.28
N ALA A 154 -7.12 2.25 -5.41
CA ALA A 154 -7.83 3.43 -4.95
C ALA A 154 -9.11 3.72 -5.73
N SER A 155 -8.95 3.92 -7.02
CA SER A 155 -10.00 4.48 -7.87
C SER A 155 -10.83 3.41 -8.58
N GLY A 156 -10.30 2.19 -8.73
CA GLY A 156 -10.89 1.21 -9.62
C GLY A 156 -11.03 1.76 -11.04
N ARG A 157 -11.99 1.28 -11.79
CA ARG A 157 -12.35 1.81 -13.11
C ARG A 157 -13.86 1.75 -13.32
N GLU A 158 -14.46 2.79 -13.88
CA GLU A 158 -15.90 2.86 -14.17
C GLU A 158 -16.81 2.49 -12.99
N GLY A 159 -16.38 2.78 -11.75
CA GLY A 159 -17.11 2.45 -10.53
C GLY A 159 -16.97 0.99 -10.07
N HIS A 160 -16.15 0.19 -10.75
CA HIS A 160 -15.84 -1.18 -10.37
C HIS A 160 -14.43 -1.27 -9.76
N LYS A 161 -14.31 -2.08 -8.70
CA LYS A 161 -13.00 -2.46 -8.18
C LYS A 161 -12.34 -3.44 -9.15
N ILE A 162 -11.04 -3.31 -9.33
CA ILE A 162 -10.25 -4.11 -10.25
C ILE A 162 -9.32 -5.03 -9.49
N GLY A 163 -9.30 -6.30 -9.89
CA GLY A 163 -8.28 -7.24 -9.49
C GLY A 163 -7.36 -7.55 -10.67
N THR A 164 -6.07 -7.30 -10.54
CA THR A 164 -5.08 -7.61 -11.57
C THR A 164 -3.74 -7.99 -10.94
N ALA A 165 -2.76 -8.37 -11.76
CA ALA A 165 -1.40 -8.60 -11.29
C ALA A 165 -0.38 -8.13 -12.32
N PHE A 166 0.72 -7.56 -11.83
CA PHE A 166 1.91 -7.22 -12.59
C PHE A 166 2.99 -8.23 -12.26
N ILE A 167 3.48 -8.97 -13.26
CA ILE A 167 4.63 -9.88 -13.15
C ILE A 167 5.81 -9.13 -13.73
N LEU A 168 6.78 -8.80 -12.87
CA LEU A 168 7.90 -7.92 -13.15
C LEU A 168 9.19 -8.73 -13.24
N GLY A 169 9.94 -8.56 -14.31
CA GLY A 169 11.22 -9.24 -14.53
C GLY A 169 11.08 -10.66 -15.05
N ASP A 170 12.23 -11.29 -15.32
CA ASP A 170 12.37 -12.66 -15.86
C ASP A 170 11.39 -12.98 -16.99
N THR A 171 11.24 -12.02 -17.89
CA THR A 171 10.16 -11.97 -18.87
C THR A 171 10.12 -13.22 -19.77
N GLU A 172 11.28 -13.76 -20.14
CA GLU A 172 11.36 -14.93 -21.03
C GLU A 172 10.77 -16.16 -20.35
N GLU A 173 11.17 -16.45 -19.11
CA GLU A 173 10.66 -17.59 -18.35
C GLU A 173 9.17 -17.43 -18.01
N VAL A 174 8.72 -16.22 -17.67
CA VAL A 174 7.31 -15.94 -17.44
C VAL A 174 6.47 -16.16 -18.70
N LEU A 175 6.94 -15.72 -19.86
CA LEU A 175 6.24 -15.92 -21.14
C LEU A 175 6.16 -17.39 -21.53
N GLN A 176 7.19 -18.21 -21.24
CA GLN A 176 7.19 -19.65 -21.49
C GLN A 176 6.21 -20.39 -20.56
N ARG A 177 5.95 -19.87 -19.36
CA ARG A 177 5.06 -20.46 -18.34
C ARG A 177 3.68 -19.79 -18.31
N SER A 178 3.29 -19.18 -19.40
CA SER A 178 2.00 -18.52 -19.53
C SER A 178 1.53 -18.53 -20.98
N HIS A 179 0.22 -18.42 -21.16
CA HIS A 179 -0.36 -18.30 -22.50
C HIS A 179 -1.31 -17.12 -22.60
N GLN A 180 -1.54 -16.65 -23.83
CA GLN A 180 -2.43 -15.54 -24.10
C GLN A 180 -3.88 -16.03 -24.14
N MET A 181 -4.74 -15.51 -23.24
CA MET A 181 -6.16 -15.85 -23.24
C MET A 181 -6.94 -15.05 -24.29
N ILE A 182 -6.58 -13.79 -24.46
CA ILE A 182 -7.17 -12.83 -25.41
C ILE A 182 -6.03 -12.20 -26.21
N LEU A 183 -6.36 -11.48 -27.28
CA LEU A 183 -5.35 -10.77 -28.04
C LEU A 183 -4.56 -9.82 -27.13
N ASN A 184 -3.23 -9.90 -27.21
CA ASN A 184 -2.37 -9.00 -26.44
C ASN A 184 -2.50 -7.56 -26.94
N PRO A 185 -3.02 -6.62 -26.15
CA PRO A 185 -3.20 -5.23 -26.57
C PRO A 185 -1.88 -4.49 -26.82
N TYR A 186 -0.76 -5.01 -26.33
CA TYR A 186 0.57 -4.42 -26.51
C TYR A 186 1.33 -5.00 -27.72
N ALA A 187 0.77 -6.02 -28.39
CA ALA A 187 1.44 -6.65 -29.53
C ALA A 187 1.65 -5.68 -30.70
N GLY A 188 2.88 -5.59 -31.19
CA GLY A 188 3.23 -4.74 -32.32
C GLY A 188 3.39 -3.26 -32.01
N HIS A 189 3.19 -2.83 -30.77
CA HIS A 189 3.48 -1.47 -30.34
C HIS A 189 4.97 -1.30 -30.04
N LYS A 190 5.49 -0.08 -30.31
CA LYS A 190 6.86 0.28 -29.95
C LYS A 190 7.03 0.39 -28.45
N ASP A 191 8.26 0.21 -27.96
CA ASP A 191 8.58 0.27 -26.53
C ASP A 191 8.17 1.60 -25.89
N GLU A 192 8.31 2.73 -26.60
CA GLU A 192 7.88 4.05 -26.13
C GLU A 192 6.40 4.14 -25.74
N HIS A 193 5.53 3.31 -26.37
CA HIS A 193 4.09 3.28 -26.12
C HIS A 193 3.67 2.27 -25.04
N ARG A 194 4.61 1.47 -24.55
CA ARG A 194 4.36 0.42 -23.56
C ARG A 194 5.36 0.47 -22.39
N ASN A 195 6.08 1.58 -22.24
CA ASN A 195 6.99 1.81 -21.13
C ASN A 195 6.24 2.38 -19.93
N LEU A 196 6.28 1.71 -18.78
CA LEU A 196 5.67 2.15 -17.53
C LEU A 196 6.27 3.45 -16.98
N LEU A 197 7.55 3.70 -17.26
CA LEU A 197 8.23 4.91 -16.76
C LEU A 197 7.69 6.19 -17.40
N ASP A 198 7.04 6.10 -18.57
CA ASP A 198 6.33 7.23 -19.15
C ASP A 198 4.88 7.30 -18.63
N LYS A 199 4.59 8.31 -17.81
CA LYS A 199 3.24 8.55 -17.23
C LYS A 199 2.12 8.63 -18.29
N LYS A 200 2.43 8.95 -19.55
CA LYS A 200 1.44 8.97 -20.63
C LYS A 200 0.84 7.61 -20.92
N ASN A 201 1.56 6.53 -20.58
CA ASN A 201 1.12 5.17 -20.83
C ASN A 201 0.26 4.61 -19.67
N TRP A 202 0.21 5.27 -18.52
CA TRP A 202 -0.46 4.77 -17.31
C TRP A 202 -1.96 4.57 -17.50
N GLU A 203 -2.63 5.47 -18.25
CA GLU A 203 -4.06 5.31 -18.51
C GLU A 203 -4.35 4.04 -19.32
N SER A 204 -3.49 3.69 -20.30
CA SER A 204 -3.61 2.44 -21.03
C SER A 204 -3.42 1.22 -20.13
N VAL A 205 -2.47 1.27 -19.20
CA VAL A 205 -2.26 0.18 -18.24
C VAL A 205 -3.49 0.02 -17.33
N LYS A 206 -4.03 1.11 -16.81
CA LYS A 206 -5.25 1.08 -15.97
C LYS A 206 -6.46 0.58 -16.74
N GLU A 207 -6.60 0.95 -18.02
CA GLU A 207 -7.68 0.47 -18.88
C GLU A 207 -7.57 -1.04 -19.13
N PHE A 208 -6.37 -1.52 -19.49
CA PHE A 208 -6.15 -2.95 -19.73
C PHE A 208 -6.08 -3.78 -18.44
N ALA A 209 -6.05 -3.17 -17.27
CA ALA A 209 -6.19 -3.87 -15.98
C ALA A 209 -7.59 -4.48 -15.77
N LEU A 210 -8.59 -4.06 -16.57
CA LEU A 210 -9.92 -4.69 -16.62
C LEU A 210 -9.90 -6.08 -17.28
N LEU A 211 -8.88 -6.39 -18.07
CA LEU A 211 -8.77 -7.68 -18.74
C LEU A 211 -8.49 -8.78 -17.72
N ASP A 212 -9.11 -9.94 -17.93
CA ASP A 212 -8.75 -11.11 -17.14
C ASP A 212 -7.32 -11.56 -17.46
N GLY A 213 -6.61 -12.03 -16.44
CA GLY A 213 -5.20 -12.41 -16.56
C GLY A 213 -4.24 -11.42 -15.88
N VAL A 214 -2.96 -11.50 -16.28
CA VAL A 214 -1.88 -10.70 -15.69
C VAL A 214 -1.15 -9.90 -16.76
N PHE A 215 -0.43 -8.86 -16.31
CA PHE A 215 0.58 -8.20 -17.12
C PHE A 215 1.93 -8.89 -16.96
N VAL A 216 2.71 -8.92 -18.02
CA VAL A 216 4.11 -9.33 -18.03
C VAL A 216 4.93 -8.12 -18.44
N ILE A 217 5.87 -7.70 -17.58
CA ILE A 217 6.61 -6.44 -17.67
C ILE A 217 8.09 -6.75 -17.48
N SER A 218 8.92 -6.20 -18.35
CA SER A 218 10.37 -6.43 -18.26
C SER A 218 11.01 -5.69 -17.06
N GLU A 219 12.25 -6.03 -16.78
CA GLU A 219 13.08 -5.40 -15.74
C GLU A 219 13.21 -3.89 -15.95
N GLU A 220 13.17 -3.43 -17.21
CA GLU A 220 13.25 -2.01 -17.61
C GLU A 220 11.88 -1.33 -17.69
N GLY A 221 10.81 -2.03 -17.32
CA GLY A 221 9.45 -1.47 -17.29
C GLY A 221 8.70 -1.48 -18.62
N ILE A 222 9.12 -2.30 -19.59
CA ILE A 222 8.40 -2.47 -20.85
C ILE A 222 7.31 -3.51 -20.71
N VAL A 223 6.06 -3.15 -20.90
CA VAL A 223 4.94 -4.09 -20.90
C VAL A 223 5.02 -4.99 -22.13
N GLN A 224 5.26 -6.27 -21.92
CA GLN A 224 5.36 -7.27 -22.98
C GLN A 224 3.99 -7.82 -23.37
N ALA A 225 3.13 -8.01 -22.37
CA ALA A 225 1.78 -8.51 -22.59
C ALA A 225 0.84 -8.12 -21.46
N ALA A 226 -0.45 -8.11 -21.77
CA ALA A 226 -1.56 -8.09 -20.79
C ALA A 226 -2.58 -9.16 -21.16
N GLY A 227 -3.40 -9.59 -20.19
CA GLY A 227 -4.40 -10.63 -20.39
C GLY A 227 -3.79 -12.02 -20.56
N ARG A 228 -2.68 -12.32 -19.85
CA ARG A 228 -2.05 -13.64 -19.87
C ARG A 228 -2.52 -14.50 -18.70
N TYR A 229 -2.65 -15.78 -18.95
CA TYR A 229 -2.89 -16.81 -17.94
C TYR A 229 -1.57 -17.48 -17.58
N LEU A 230 -1.29 -17.64 -16.29
CA LEU A 230 -0.09 -18.27 -15.78
C LEU A 230 -0.29 -19.79 -15.69
N ASP A 231 0.52 -20.56 -16.42
CA ASP A 231 0.50 -22.02 -16.46
C ASP A 231 1.43 -22.58 -15.37
N VAL A 232 1.04 -22.42 -14.12
CA VAL A 232 1.83 -22.79 -12.94
C VAL A 232 1.11 -23.79 -12.06
N ASP A 233 1.88 -24.67 -11.42
CA ASP A 233 1.34 -25.58 -10.40
C ASP A 233 1.24 -24.84 -9.07
N ALA A 234 0.01 -24.73 -8.54
CA ALA A 234 -0.27 -24.10 -7.26
C ALA A 234 0.07 -25.00 -6.05
N LYS A 235 0.57 -26.23 -6.28
CA LYS A 235 0.94 -27.14 -5.21
C LYS A 235 2.07 -26.55 -4.38
N ASP A 236 1.98 -26.74 -3.07
CA ASP A 236 2.97 -26.29 -2.08
C ASP A 236 3.14 -24.75 -1.99
N ILE A 237 2.14 -23.98 -2.47
CA ILE A 237 2.06 -22.54 -2.24
C ILE A 237 1.32 -22.29 -0.94
N ASP A 238 2.03 -21.74 0.04
CA ASP A 238 1.48 -21.38 1.36
C ASP A 238 1.20 -19.87 1.40
N ILE A 239 -0.05 -19.51 1.13
CA ILE A 239 -0.57 -18.14 1.24
C ILE A 239 -1.84 -18.10 2.07
N GLU A 240 -2.24 -16.93 2.52
CA GLU A 240 -3.44 -16.72 3.35
C GLU A 240 -4.68 -17.34 2.71
N GLN A 241 -5.45 -18.09 3.53
CA GLN A 241 -6.69 -18.72 3.07
C GLN A 241 -7.74 -17.66 2.68
N GLY A 242 -8.44 -17.91 1.56
CA GLY A 242 -9.46 -16.99 1.05
C GLY A 242 -8.96 -16.07 -0.07
N LEU A 243 -7.67 -16.09 -0.38
CA LEU A 243 -7.14 -15.40 -1.56
C LEU A 243 -7.55 -16.13 -2.85
N GLY A 244 -7.92 -15.36 -3.88
CA GLY A 244 -8.33 -15.90 -5.18
C GLY A 244 -7.18 -16.51 -5.99
N GLY A 245 -7.54 -17.26 -7.05
CA GLY A 245 -6.57 -17.98 -7.90
C GLY A 245 -5.45 -17.10 -8.47
N ARG A 246 -5.71 -15.78 -8.69
CA ARG A 246 -4.69 -14.84 -9.17
C ARG A 246 -3.55 -14.64 -8.18
N HIS A 247 -3.83 -14.61 -6.87
CA HIS A 247 -2.81 -14.53 -5.82
C HIS A 247 -1.98 -15.81 -5.76
N VAL A 248 -2.66 -16.97 -5.84
CA VAL A 248 -2.00 -18.28 -5.84
C VAL A 248 -1.07 -18.41 -7.04
N SER A 249 -1.55 -18.08 -8.24
CA SER A 249 -0.75 -18.16 -9.46
C SER A 249 0.40 -17.14 -9.48
N ALA A 250 0.19 -15.94 -8.91
CA ALA A 250 1.23 -14.95 -8.75
C ALA A 250 2.34 -15.43 -7.80
N ALA A 251 2.00 -16.03 -6.66
CA ALA A 251 2.99 -16.65 -5.79
C ALA A 251 3.72 -17.81 -6.51
N ALA A 252 2.98 -18.68 -7.19
CA ALA A 252 3.56 -19.84 -7.89
C ALA A 252 4.55 -19.43 -8.99
N ILE A 253 4.22 -18.43 -9.82
CA ILE A 253 5.15 -17.97 -10.86
C ILE A 253 6.43 -17.41 -10.26
N THR A 254 6.37 -16.70 -9.13
CA THR A 254 7.58 -16.16 -8.46
C THR A 254 8.41 -17.26 -7.78
N ARG A 255 7.84 -18.42 -7.48
CA ARG A 255 8.60 -19.61 -7.03
C ARG A 255 9.37 -20.23 -8.21
N ASP A 256 8.76 -20.26 -9.38
CA ASP A 256 9.24 -20.98 -10.55
C ASP A 256 10.13 -20.12 -11.47
N THR A 257 10.21 -18.81 -11.21
CA THR A 257 10.98 -17.83 -11.99
C THR A 257 11.67 -16.82 -11.07
N PHE A 258 12.51 -15.97 -11.64
CA PHE A 258 13.16 -14.88 -10.93
C PHE A 258 12.31 -13.60 -10.89
N ALA A 259 11.06 -13.69 -11.33
CA ALA A 259 10.13 -12.57 -11.37
C ALA A 259 9.61 -12.17 -9.97
N ILE A 260 9.13 -10.94 -9.87
CA ILE A 260 8.36 -10.42 -8.74
C ILE A 260 6.92 -10.26 -9.19
N ALA A 261 5.95 -10.54 -8.33
CA ALA A 261 4.55 -10.30 -8.63
C ALA A 261 3.96 -9.25 -7.68
N VAL A 262 3.29 -8.24 -8.26
CA VAL A 262 2.48 -7.26 -7.55
C VAL A 262 1.03 -7.53 -7.90
N THR A 263 0.22 -7.93 -6.91
CA THR A 263 -1.21 -8.21 -7.11
C THR A 263 -2.08 -7.15 -6.49
N ILE A 264 -3.21 -6.90 -7.11
CA ILE A 264 -4.24 -5.99 -6.63
C ILE A 264 -5.51 -6.81 -6.41
N SER A 265 -6.05 -6.78 -5.19
CA SER A 265 -7.26 -7.53 -4.83
C SER A 265 -8.52 -6.75 -5.23
N GLU A 266 -9.42 -7.41 -5.96
CA GLU A 266 -10.72 -6.85 -6.32
C GLU A 266 -11.61 -6.58 -5.09
N SER A 267 -11.57 -7.45 -4.09
CA SER A 267 -12.49 -7.38 -2.93
C SER A 267 -12.16 -6.30 -1.92
N GLY A 268 -10.90 -5.84 -1.85
CA GLY A 268 -10.46 -4.91 -0.79
C GLY A 268 -9.54 -3.80 -1.25
N GLY A 269 -9.06 -3.81 -2.51
CA GLY A 269 -8.03 -2.87 -2.96
C GLY A 269 -6.66 -3.11 -2.30
N THR A 270 -6.46 -4.29 -1.69
CA THR A 270 -5.18 -4.66 -1.05
C THR A 270 -4.15 -4.93 -2.13
N VAL A 271 -2.96 -4.35 -2.00
CA VAL A 271 -1.80 -4.61 -2.85
C VAL A 271 -0.87 -5.58 -2.13
N ARG A 272 -0.48 -6.67 -2.81
CA ARG A 272 0.48 -7.65 -2.27
C ARG A 272 1.66 -7.84 -3.19
N ILE A 273 2.82 -8.08 -2.59
CA ILE A 273 4.06 -8.38 -3.32
C ILE A 273 4.46 -9.82 -3.00
N TYR A 274 4.74 -10.58 -4.05
CA TYR A 274 5.22 -11.96 -3.95
C TYR A 274 6.61 -12.08 -4.56
N MET A 275 7.48 -12.87 -3.91
CA MET A 275 8.81 -13.26 -4.38
C MET A 275 9.14 -14.64 -3.81
N ASP A 276 9.80 -15.50 -4.60
CA ASP A 276 10.19 -16.85 -4.21
C ASP A 276 9.04 -17.72 -3.67
N GLY A 277 7.83 -17.53 -4.22
CA GLY A 277 6.62 -18.25 -3.81
C GLY A 277 6.00 -17.79 -2.51
N LYS A 278 6.46 -16.69 -1.93
CA LYS A 278 6.00 -16.16 -0.63
C LYS A 278 5.46 -14.75 -0.76
N GLU A 279 4.49 -14.43 0.09
CA GLU A 279 4.07 -13.05 0.30
C GLU A 279 5.16 -12.32 1.10
N LEU A 280 5.76 -11.31 0.49
CA LEU A 280 6.71 -10.43 1.17
C LEU A 280 5.99 -9.30 1.90
N LEU A 281 4.89 -8.83 1.32
CA LEU A 281 4.23 -7.63 1.75
C LEU A 281 2.75 -7.65 1.42
N CYS A 282 1.94 -7.22 2.38
CA CYS A 282 0.51 -6.99 2.24
C CYS A 282 0.22 -5.55 2.67
N LEU A 283 -0.29 -4.75 1.75
CA LEU A 283 -0.64 -3.36 1.97
C LEU A 283 -2.14 -3.20 1.76
N ASP A 284 -2.84 -2.98 2.85
CA ASP A 284 -4.24 -2.58 2.74
C ASP A 284 -4.31 -1.22 2.05
N TYR A 285 -5.30 -1.07 1.15
CA TYR A 285 -5.59 0.22 0.58
C TYR A 285 -5.87 1.22 1.71
N ILE A 286 -4.92 2.12 1.89
CA ILE A 286 -5.11 3.35 2.65
C ILE A 286 -5.56 4.38 1.62
N GLU A 287 -6.77 4.96 1.78
CA GLU A 287 -7.13 6.13 0.97
C GLU A 287 -5.95 7.09 0.98
N ARG A 288 -5.47 7.46 -0.22
CA ARG A 288 -4.30 8.32 -0.34
C ARG A 288 -4.45 9.50 0.61
N PRO A 289 -3.45 9.78 1.43
CA PRO A 289 -3.48 10.94 2.29
C PRO A 289 -3.78 12.18 1.44
N SER A 290 -4.83 12.91 1.79
CA SER A 290 -5.14 14.15 1.10
C SER A 290 -4.25 15.26 1.61
N LEU A 291 -3.51 15.93 0.73
CA LEU A 291 -2.82 17.19 1.04
C LEU A 291 -3.86 18.27 1.37
N GLN A 292 -3.73 18.88 2.51
CA GLN A 292 -4.44 20.12 2.82
C GLN A 292 -3.80 21.24 1.97
N LYS A 293 -4.59 21.84 1.07
CA LYS A 293 -4.19 23.04 0.32
C LYS A 293 -4.43 24.28 1.14
#